data_9bc7dcd540f29c8ff7db2046c5c8c43f
#
_entry.id   9bc7dcd540f29c8ff7db2046c5c8c43f
#
_cell.length_a   1.000
_cell.length_b   1.000
_cell.length_c   1.000
_cell.angle_alpha   90.00
_cell.angle_beta   90.00
_cell.angle_gamma   90.00
#
_symmetry.space_group_name_H-M   'P 1'
#
loop_
_entity.id
_entity.type
_entity.pdbx_description
1 polymer ?
#
loop_
_entity_poly.entity_id
_entity_poly.type
_entity_poly.pdbx_seq_one_letter_code
_entity_poly.pdbx_strand_id
1 'polypeptide(L)'
;KRARRNLLEVLQEIALVGGGDFAVVGTGAAAFAFRWYDGQLGTDRTVGNSGGNPSVIFAVEFGNMGQPRYALSRLDEVNAVYVGGQGEGATRTVNERTDAAAIAASPWNRREAFRDARNESAAAGLNARGDEELESAQAKESFSFEVLQVPSCLYGKHYFLGDLVTGRFGTVQVDKKVLQVTVNVAAQGQGGQIENISVELADV
;
A
#
# COMPACT_ATOMS: atom_id res chain seq x y z
N LYS A 1 -19.70 -1.37 -18.19
CA LYS A 1 -20.95 -0.76 -17.65
C LYS A 1 -21.01 -1.02 -16.16
N ARG A 2 -21.01 0.05 -15.32
CA ARG A 2 -21.04 -0.01 -13.85
C ARG A 2 -22.41 0.44 -13.33
N ALA A 3 -23.49 -0.03 -13.94
CA ALA A 3 -24.83 0.31 -13.53
C ALA A 3 -25.24 -0.44 -12.26
N ARG A 4 -25.91 0.24 -11.33
CA ARG A 4 -26.48 -0.30 -10.07
C ARG A 4 -25.43 -0.78 -9.05
N ARG A 5 -24.24 -0.19 -9.03
CA ARG A 5 -23.23 -0.42 -7.97
C ARG A 5 -23.24 0.73 -6.96
N ASN A 6 -22.71 0.48 -5.77
CA ASN A 6 -22.49 1.52 -4.77
C ASN A 6 -21.52 2.56 -5.32
N LEU A 7 -21.87 3.85 -5.20
CA LEU A 7 -21.05 4.95 -5.72
C LEU A 7 -19.67 4.98 -5.06
N LEU A 8 -19.60 4.75 -3.75
CA LEU A 8 -18.34 4.74 -3.02
C LEU A 8 -17.40 3.65 -3.52
N GLU A 9 -17.90 2.42 -3.73
CA GLU A 9 -17.10 1.32 -4.29
C GLU A 9 -16.55 1.66 -5.68
N VAL A 10 -17.36 2.30 -6.53
CA VAL A 10 -16.93 2.73 -7.85
C VAL A 10 -15.85 3.80 -7.78
N LEU A 11 -15.98 4.76 -6.86
CA LEU A 11 -14.97 5.81 -6.64
C LEU A 11 -13.66 5.21 -6.12
N GLN A 12 -13.72 4.26 -5.19
CA GLN A 12 -12.55 3.54 -4.68
C GLN A 12 -11.83 2.74 -5.78
N GLU A 13 -12.58 2.04 -6.65
CA GLU A 13 -11.98 1.36 -7.80
C GLU A 13 -11.32 2.33 -8.78
N ILE A 14 -11.94 3.50 -9.02
CA ILE A 14 -11.35 4.52 -9.89
C ILE A 14 -10.07 5.09 -9.26
N ALA A 15 -10.08 5.35 -7.96
CA ALA A 15 -8.93 5.84 -7.22
C ALA A 15 -7.76 4.84 -7.29
N LEU A 16 -8.03 3.56 -7.09
CA LEU A 16 -7.02 2.50 -7.15
C LEU A 16 -6.39 2.37 -8.56
N VAL A 17 -7.21 2.44 -9.61
CA VAL A 17 -6.72 2.31 -11.01
C VAL A 17 -6.08 3.60 -11.51
N GLY A 18 -6.63 4.75 -11.10
CA GLY A 18 -6.20 6.07 -11.57
C GLY A 18 -5.05 6.68 -10.75
N GLY A 19 -4.65 6.06 -9.63
CA GLY A 19 -3.60 6.56 -8.75
C GLY A 19 -3.94 7.87 -8.05
N GLY A 20 -5.24 8.12 -7.76
CA GLY A 20 -5.70 9.32 -7.10
C GLY A 20 -6.46 9.04 -5.80
N ASP A 21 -6.72 10.10 -5.06
CA ASP A 21 -7.58 10.10 -3.87
C ASP A 21 -8.81 10.96 -4.08
N PHE A 22 -9.82 10.78 -3.24
CA PHE A 22 -10.99 11.67 -3.22
C PHE A 22 -11.45 11.95 -1.79
N ALA A 23 -12.09 13.09 -1.61
CA ALA A 23 -12.74 13.44 -0.36
C ALA A 23 -14.03 14.21 -0.58
N VAL A 24 -14.95 14.10 0.37
CA VAL A 24 -16.09 14.99 0.50
C VAL A 24 -15.82 15.96 1.63
N VAL A 25 -15.62 17.22 1.30
CA VAL A 25 -15.25 18.27 2.26
C VAL A 25 -16.42 19.19 2.53
N GLY A 26 -16.62 19.55 3.80
CA GLY A 26 -17.60 20.58 4.17
C GLY A 26 -17.14 21.94 3.69
N THR A 27 -18.01 22.67 3.00
CA THR A 27 -17.75 24.02 2.48
C THR A 27 -18.60 25.10 3.15
N GLY A 28 -19.47 24.71 4.08
CA GLY A 28 -20.35 25.60 4.84
C GLY A 28 -21.27 24.82 5.76
N ALA A 29 -22.20 25.48 6.43
CA ALA A 29 -23.04 24.91 7.48
C ALA A 29 -23.90 23.69 7.04
N ALA A 30 -24.17 23.51 5.75
CA ALA A 30 -24.89 22.37 5.21
C ALA A 30 -24.46 22.10 3.75
N ALA A 31 -23.26 22.52 3.37
CA ALA A 31 -22.75 22.40 2.01
C ALA A 31 -21.50 21.49 2.00
N PHE A 32 -21.46 20.61 1.01
CA PHE A 32 -20.36 19.68 0.80
C PHE A 32 -19.90 19.75 -0.65
N ALA A 33 -18.59 19.57 -0.86
CA ALA A 33 -18.00 19.46 -2.18
C ALA A 33 -17.24 18.14 -2.31
N PHE A 34 -17.46 17.44 -3.40
CA PHE A 34 -16.61 16.35 -3.83
C PHE A 34 -15.32 16.93 -4.44
N ARG A 35 -14.18 16.42 -4.01
CA ARG A 35 -12.87 16.79 -4.55
C ARG A 35 -12.11 15.55 -4.94
N TRP A 36 -11.48 15.61 -6.10
CA TRP A 36 -10.51 14.63 -6.57
C TRP A 36 -9.11 15.21 -6.41
N TYR A 37 -8.17 14.36 -6.00
CA TYR A 37 -6.76 14.70 -5.83
C TYR A 37 -5.94 13.77 -6.70
N ASP A 38 -5.14 14.33 -7.61
CA ASP A 38 -4.20 13.54 -8.41
C ASP A 38 -3.05 13.10 -7.50
N GLY A 39 -2.80 11.79 -7.45
CA GLY A 39 -1.84 11.19 -6.55
C GLY A 39 -2.40 10.97 -5.14
N GLN A 40 -2.28 11.92 -4.23
CA GLN A 40 -2.68 11.74 -2.83
C GLN A 40 -3.41 12.94 -2.22
N LEU A 41 -4.31 12.64 -1.27
CA LEU A 41 -5.06 13.64 -0.52
C LEU A 41 -4.16 14.48 0.41
N GLY A 42 -3.21 13.81 1.08
CA GLY A 42 -2.37 14.41 2.10
C GLY A 42 -1.01 14.88 1.58
N THR A 43 -0.15 15.19 2.50
CA THR A 43 1.21 15.67 2.26
C THR A 43 2.20 14.52 2.46
N ASP A 44 3.23 14.45 1.61
CA ASP A 44 4.35 13.55 1.85
C ASP A 44 5.19 14.08 3.02
N ARG A 45 5.16 13.32 4.12
CA ARG A 45 5.92 13.54 5.36
C ARG A 45 6.85 12.38 5.67
N THR A 46 7.22 11.62 4.65
CA THR A 46 8.20 10.54 4.81
C THR A 46 9.59 11.12 5.06
N VAL A 47 10.50 10.30 5.55
CA VAL A 47 11.91 10.68 5.72
C VAL A 47 12.55 11.07 4.38
N GLY A 48 12.11 10.43 3.29
CA GLY A 48 12.63 10.66 1.93
C GLY A 48 11.89 11.72 1.13
N ASN A 49 10.96 12.50 1.70
CA ASN A 49 10.14 13.43 0.94
C ASN A 49 11.00 14.51 0.25
N SER A 50 10.68 14.78 -1.00
CA SER A 50 11.37 15.82 -1.80
C SER A 50 10.78 17.22 -1.61
N GLY A 51 9.62 17.32 -0.93
CA GLY A 51 8.91 18.59 -0.71
C GLY A 51 9.45 19.43 0.42
N GLY A 52 10.45 18.92 1.19
CA GLY A 52 11.00 19.61 2.36
C GLY A 52 10.01 19.70 3.54
N ASN A 53 8.97 18.89 3.53
CA ASN A 53 7.99 18.85 4.61
C ASN A 53 8.61 18.25 5.88
N PRO A 54 8.20 18.69 7.08
CA PRO A 54 8.60 18.06 8.32
C PRO A 54 8.23 16.57 8.32
N SER A 55 9.23 15.71 8.49
CA SER A 55 9.01 14.26 8.49
C SER A 55 8.28 13.81 9.73
N VAL A 56 7.34 12.87 9.57
CA VAL A 56 6.65 12.18 10.64
C VAL A 56 7.11 10.73 10.66
N ILE A 57 7.77 10.37 11.76
CA ILE A 57 8.33 9.04 11.96
C ILE A 57 7.65 8.41 13.17
N PHE A 58 7.03 7.25 12.93
CA PHE A 58 6.56 6.38 13.99
C PHE A 58 7.67 5.38 14.34
N ALA A 59 8.06 5.33 15.59
CA ALA A 59 9.09 4.42 16.10
C ALA A 59 8.86 4.14 17.57
N VAL A 60 9.27 2.97 18.03
CA VAL A 60 9.18 2.58 19.44
C VAL A 60 10.01 3.54 20.31
N GLU A 61 11.18 3.94 19.81
CA GLU A 61 12.11 4.84 20.49
C GLU A 61 11.53 6.26 20.73
N PHE A 62 10.55 6.66 19.91
CA PHE A 62 9.86 7.95 20.07
C PHE A 62 8.59 7.84 20.93
N GLY A 63 8.24 6.62 21.38
CA GLY A 63 7.07 6.35 22.20
C GLY A 63 5.73 6.54 21.45
N ASN A 64 5.76 6.74 20.13
CA ASN A 64 4.58 6.96 19.29
C ASN A 64 4.18 5.73 18.46
N MET A 65 4.85 4.60 18.67
CA MET A 65 4.55 3.31 18.05
C MET A 65 4.32 2.23 19.12
N GLY A 66 3.16 1.60 19.08
CA GLY A 66 2.80 0.43 19.88
C GLY A 66 2.75 -0.83 19.04
N GLN A 67 2.99 -1.97 19.66
CA GLN A 67 2.80 -3.31 19.10
C GLN A 67 3.31 -3.49 17.65
N PRO A 68 4.56 -3.15 17.33
CA PRO A 68 5.09 -3.33 15.99
C PRO A 68 5.10 -4.82 15.62
N ARG A 69 4.64 -5.14 14.40
CA ARG A 69 4.64 -6.47 13.83
C ARG A 69 5.19 -6.39 12.42
N TYR A 70 6.29 -7.08 12.19
CA TYR A 70 6.88 -7.23 10.87
C TYR A 70 6.84 -8.70 10.46
N ALA A 71 6.40 -8.96 9.24
CA ALA A 71 6.42 -10.28 8.65
C ALA A 71 6.87 -10.19 7.19
N LEU A 72 7.79 -11.07 6.82
CA LEU A 72 8.23 -11.30 5.45
C LEU A 72 7.90 -12.75 5.08
N SER A 73 6.92 -12.95 4.20
CA SER A 73 6.56 -14.27 3.69
C SER A 73 7.11 -14.46 2.29
N ARG A 74 7.91 -15.49 2.13
CA ARG A 74 8.44 -15.95 0.85
C ARG A 74 7.85 -17.30 0.44
N LEU A 75 6.71 -17.68 1.03
CA LEU A 75 6.11 -19.01 0.82
C LEU A 75 5.73 -19.22 -0.63
N ASP A 76 5.07 -18.25 -1.22
CA ASP A 76 4.55 -18.28 -2.59
C ASP A 76 5.46 -17.52 -3.58
N GLU A 77 6.68 -17.14 -3.15
CA GLU A 77 7.60 -16.38 -3.99
C GLU A 77 7.98 -17.17 -5.24
N VAL A 78 7.84 -16.53 -6.39
CA VAL A 78 8.36 -17.00 -7.68
C VAL A 78 9.18 -15.87 -8.29
N ASN A 79 10.40 -16.17 -8.72
CA ASN A 79 11.32 -15.18 -9.29
C ASN A 79 11.86 -15.57 -10.68
N ALA A 80 11.35 -16.67 -11.23
CA ALA A 80 11.56 -17.09 -12.61
C ALA A 80 10.31 -17.78 -13.15
N VAL A 81 9.83 -17.35 -14.30
CA VAL A 81 8.60 -17.87 -14.92
C VAL A 81 8.88 -18.30 -16.35
N TYR A 82 8.52 -19.53 -16.66
CA TYR A 82 8.44 -20.00 -18.04
C TYR A 82 7.01 -19.85 -18.54
N VAL A 83 6.83 -19.07 -19.58
CA VAL A 83 5.52 -18.81 -20.19
C VAL A 83 5.40 -19.62 -21.47
N GLY A 84 4.50 -20.59 -21.46
CA GLY A 84 4.23 -21.42 -22.64
C GLY A 84 3.13 -20.82 -23.49
N GLY A 85 3.49 -20.39 -24.68
CA GLY A 85 2.59 -19.84 -25.69
C GLY A 85 1.94 -20.92 -26.57
N GLN A 86 1.62 -20.53 -27.79
CA GLN A 86 1.00 -21.37 -28.80
C GLN A 86 1.91 -22.53 -29.25
N GLY A 87 1.33 -23.64 -29.67
CA GLY A 87 2.02 -24.84 -30.10
C GLY A 87 1.92 -26.00 -29.12
N GLU A 88 2.45 -27.15 -29.52
CA GLU A 88 2.45 -28.39 -28.71
C GLU A 88 3.84 -29.04 -28.71
N GLY A 89 4.15 -29.73 -27.62
CA GLY A 89 5.41 -30.48 -27.47
C GLY A 89 6.64 -29.60 -27.72
N ALA A 90 7.55 -30.10 -28.57
CA ALA A 90 8.81 -29.40 -28.89
C ALA A 90 8.63 -28.15 -29.78
N THR A 91 7.46 -27.98 -30.40
CA THR A 91 7.16 -26.80 -31.25
C THR A 91 6.49 -25.67 -30.47
N ARG A 92 6.21 -25.88 -29.18
CA ARG A 92 5.62 -24.88 -28.32
C ARG A 92 6.60 -23.75 -28.06
N THR A 93 6.19 -22.53 -28.31
CA THR A 93 6.99 -21.35 -27.94
C THR A 93 7.00 -21.21 -26.43
N VAL A 94 8.18 -21.12 -25.83
CA VAL A 94 8.34 -20.86 -24.38
C VAL A 94 9.25 -19.66 -24.20
N ASN A 95 8.78 -18.65 -23.49
CA ASN A 95 9.57 -17.50 -23.08
C ASN A 95 9.88 -17.58 -21.58
N GLU A 96 11.07 -17.16 -21.22
CA GLU A 96 11.49 -17.05 -19.83
C GLU A 96 11.46 -15.58 -19.39
N ARG A 97 10.92 -15.35 -18.19
CA ARG A 97 10.99 -14.06 -17.48
C ARG A 97 11.59 -14.27 -16.11
N THR A 98 12.51 -13.41 -15.71
CA THR A 98 13.21 -13.51 -14.41
C THR A 98 13.32 -12.15 -13.75
N ASP A 99 13.19 -12.14 -12.44
CA ASP A 99 13.56 -11.02 -11.58
C ASP A 99 14.93 -11.33 -10.93
N ALA A 100 15.98 -10.78 -11.54
CA ALA A 100 17.36 -11.02 -11.08
C ALA A 100 17.61 -10.45 -9.66
N ALA A 101 16.94 -9.37 -9.28
CA ALA A 101 17.06 -8.77 -7.96
C ALA A 101 16.41 -9.67 -6.91
N ALA A 102 15.21 -10.17 -7.19
CA ALA A 102 14.52 -11.12 -6.31
C ALA A 102 15.29 -12.45 -6.17
N ILE A 103 15.88 -12.95 -7.26
CA ILE A 103 16.76 -14.15 -7.22
C ILE A 103 17.94 -13.91 -6.28
N ALA A 104 18.63 -12.77 -6.39
CA ALA A 104 19.77 -12.44 -5.56
C ALA A 104 19.40 -12.22 -4.08
N ALA A 105 18.22 -11.68 -3.81
CA ALA A 105 17.71 -11.44 -2.45
C ALA A 105 17.08 -12.69 -1.80
N SER A 106 16.70 -13.70 -2.59
CA SER A 106 16.04 -14.90 -2.08
C SER A 106 17.03 -15.88 -1.45
N PRO A 107 16.77 -16.34 -0.21
CA PRO A 107 17.59 -17.40 0.41
C PRO A 107 17.48 -18.76 -0.32
N TRP A 108 16.43 -18.92 -1.13
CA TRP A 108 16.18 -20.11 -1.95
C TRP A 108 16.79 -19.99 -3.34
N ASN A 109 17.45 -18.85 -3.66
CA ASN A 109 17.97 -18.54 -4.97
C ASN A 109 16.81 -18.49 -6.00
N ARG A 110 16.82 -19.33 -7.01
CA ARG A 110 15.84 -19.36 -8.09
C ARG A 110 14.63 -20.23 -7.72
N ARG A 111 13.43 -19.63 -7.80
CA ARG A 111 12.15 -20.32 -7.62
C ARG A 111 11.34 -20.18 -8.89
N GLU A 112 11.01 -21.29 -9.52
CA GLU A 112 10.46 -21.34 -10.86
C GLU A 112 8.97 -21.67 -10.84
N ALA A 113 8.25 -21.07 -11.79
CA ALA A 113 6.88 -21.43 -12.12
C ALA A 113 6.69 -21.55 -13.63
N PHE A 114 5.66 -22.27 -14.02
CA PHE A 114 5.22 -22.35 -15.40
C PHE A 114 3.85 -21.72 -15.56
N ARG A 115 3.74 -20.76 -16.48
CA ARG A 115 2.48 -20.10 -16.84
C ARG A 115 2.01 -20.55 -18.23
N ASP A 116 0.82 -21.13 -18.31
CA ASP A 116 0.21 -21.49 -19.58
C ASP A 116 -0.49 -20.28 -20.21
N ALA A 117 -0.07 -19.90 -21.42
CA ALA A 117 -0.60 -18.80 -22.20
C ALA A 117 -0.83 -19.22 -23.67
N ARG A 118 -1.48 -20.36 -23.91
CA ARG A 118 -1.71 -20.97 -25.24
C ARG A 118 -2.38 -20.05 -26.25
N ASN A 119 -3.10 -19.04 -25.77
CA ASN A 119 -3.78 -18.07 -26.64
C ASN A 119 -2.85 -16.97 -27.15
N GLU A 120 -1.63 -16.92 -26.63
CA GLU A 120 -0.64 -15.92 -27.01
C GLU A 120 0.35 -16.52 -28.04
N SER A 121 0.47 -15.83 -29.16
CA SER A 121 1.44 -16.18 -30.22
C SER A 121 2.61 -15.20 -30.31
N ALA A 122 2.40 -13.96 -29.78
CA ALA A 122 3.41 -12.91 -29.85
C ALA A 122 4.31 -12.93 -28.60
N ALA A 123 5.62 -12.77 -28.80
CA ALA A 123 6.59 -12.72 -27.72
C ALA A 123 6.28 -11.62 -26.68
N ALA A 124 5.77 -10.48 -27.13
CA ALA A 124 5.38 -9.38 -26.23
C ALA A 124 4.24 -9.79 -25.27
N GLY A 125 3.23 -10.53 -25.76
CA GLY A 125 2.13 -11.04 -24.93
C GLY A 125 2.62 -12.07 -23.92
N LEU A 126 3.52 -12.99 -24.33
CA LEU A 126 4.14 -13.95 -23.43
C LEU A 126 4.97 -13.26 -22.33
N ASN A 127 5.76 -12.25 -22.70
CA ASN A 127 6.53 -11.48 -21.73
C ASN A 127 5.63 -10.78 -20.71
N ALA A 128 4.55 -10.11 -21.17
CA ALA A 128 3.60 -9.45 -20.29
C ALA A 128 2.96 -10.42 -19.28
N ARG A 129 2.60 -11.64 -19.72
CA ARG A 129 2.07 -12.67 -18.80
C ARG A 129 3.09 -13.16 -17.77
N GLY A 130 4.36 -13.25 -18.18
CA GLY A 130 5.44 -13.59 -17.26
C GLY A 130 5.71 -12.49 -16.23
N ASP A 131 5.70 -11.23 -16.67
CA ASP A 131 5.88 -10.09 -15.79
C ASP A 131 4.71 -9.96 -14.79
N GLU A 132 3.46 -10.17 -15.23
CA GLU A 132 2.27 -10.23 -14.37
C GLU A 132 2.39 -11.32 -13.28
N GLU A 133 2.88 -12.51 -13.65
CA GLU A 133 3.08 -13.61 -12.71
C GLU A 133 4.20 -13.28 -11.70
N LEU A 134 5.34 -12.75 -12.16
CA LEU A 134 6.43 -12.31 -11.29
C LEU A 134 5.97 -11.24 -10.29
N GLU A 135 5.19 -10.26 -10.74
CA GLU A 135 4.66 -9.20 -9.87
C GLU A 135 3.69 -9.76 -8.83
N SER A 136 2.78 -10.66 -9.23
CA SER A 136 1.80 -11.24 -8.31
C SER A 136 2.39 -12.20 -7.28
N ALA A 137 3.52 -12.84 -7.62
CA ALA A 137 4.19 -13.85 -6.81
C ALA A 137 5.45 -13.34 -6.08
N GLN A 138 5.58 -12.03 -5.91
CA GLN A 138 6.66 -11.45 -5.10
C GLN A 138 6.58 -11.87 -3.64
N ALA A 139 7.73 -11.80 -2.95
CA ALA A 139 7.76 -11.93 -1.50
C ALA A 139 6.82 -10.89 -0.86
N LYS A 140 5.95 -11.37 0.04
CA LYS A 140 4.96 -10.52 0.71
C LYS A 140 5.55 -9.97 2.00
N GLU A 141 5.75 -8.67 2.02
CA GLU A 141 6.18 -7.94 3.21
C GLU A 141 4.97 -7.26 3.85
N SER A 142 4.86 -7.37 5.15
CA SER A 142 3.86 -6.65 5.92
C SER A 142 4.48 -6.04 7.18
N PHE A 143 4.22 -4.77 7.40
CA PHE A 143 4.60 -4.06 8.60
C PHE A 143 3.40 -3.31 9.16
N SER A 144 2.97 -3.68 10.34
CA SER A 144 1.84 -3.05 11.03
C SER A 144 2.22 -2.65 12.44
N PHE A 145 1.61 -1.59 12.94
CA PHE A 145 1.82 -1.08 14.29
C PHE A 145 0.63 -0.22 14.74
N GLU A 146 0.51 -0.03 16.05
CA GLU A 146 -0.43 0.89 16.64
C GLU A 146 0.17 2.30 16.72
N VAL A 147 -0.57 3.30 16.28
CA VAL A 147 -0.17 4.70 16.39
C VAL A 147 -0.56 5.24 17.78
N LEU A 148 0.43 5.65 18.56
CA LEU A 148 0.22 6.25 19.87
C LEU A 148 0.33 7.78 19.77
N GLN A 149 -0.68 8.48 20.34
CA GLN A 149 -0.69 9.93 20.37
C GLN A 149 0.24 10.43 21.48
N VAL A 150 1.31 11.11 21.09
CA VAL A 150 2.25 11.74 22.03
C VAL A 150 2.38 13.23 21.72
N PRO A 151 2.75 14.09 22.67
CA PRO A 151 2.79 15.55 22.45
C PRO A 151 3.64 15.99 21.27
N SER A 152 4.67 15.22 20.92
CA SER A 152 5.56 15.46 19.78
C SER A 152 4.99 14.94 18.44
N CYS A 153 3.94 14.11 18.45
CA CYS A 153 3.34 13.51 17.26
C CYS A 153 1.84 13.30 17.49
N LEU A 154 1.06 14.34 17.24
CA LEU A 154 -0.40 14.36 17.38
C LEU A 154 -1.07 14.44 16.03
N TYR A 155 -2.13 13.64 15.84
CA TYR A 155 -3.05 13.81 14.72
C TYR A 155 -3.73 15.19 14.76
N GLY A 156 -3.95 15.78 13.59
CA GLY A 156 -4.53 17.11 13.47
C GLY A 156 -3.58 18.27 13.73
N LYS A 157 -2.33 17.98 14.17
CA LYS A 157 -1.27 18.96 14.38
C LYS A 157 -0.02 18.66 13.55
N HIS A 158 0.46 17.44 13.59
CA HIS A 158 1.72 17.04 12.97
C HIS A 158 1.50 16.20 11.70
N TYR A 159 0.40 15.45 11.66
CA TYR A 159 -0.01 14.67 10.48
C TYR A 159 -1.53 14.63 10.36
N PHE A 160 -2.02 14.32 9.16
CA PHE A 160 -3.42 14.38 8.77
C PHE A 160 -3.82 13.16 7.96
N LEU A 161 -5.12 12.99 7.72
CA LEU A 161 -5.66 11.95 6.84
C LEU A 161 -5.08 12.10 5.42
N GLY A 162 -4.62 11.00 4.86
CA GLY A 162 -4.00 10.95 3.54
C GLY A 162 -2.50 11.26 3.51
N ASP A 163 -1.90 11.72 4.62
CA ASP A 163 -0.46 11.97 4.67
C ASP A 163 0.34 10.66 4.53
N LEU A 164 1.48 10.76 3.85
CA LEU A 164 2.50 9.71 3.88
C LEU A 164 3.42 9.93 5.09
N VAL A 165 3.71 8.88 5.79
CA VAL A 165 4.50 8.86 7.02
C VAL A 165 5.46 7.69 7.02
N THR A 166 6.51 7.72 7.82
CA THR A 166 7.48 6.61 7.89
C THR A 166 7.30 5.83 9.19
N GLY A 167 7.15 4.51 9.08
CA GLY A 167 7.26 3.58 10.20
C GLY A 167 8.67 3.01 10.28
N ARG A 168 9.28 3.00 11.47
CA ARG A 168 10.62 2.45 11.68
C ARG A 168 10.64 1.51 12.89
N PHE A 169 11.14 0.29 12.67
CA PHE A 169 11.35 -0.70 13.74
C PHE A 169 12.63 -1.50 13.48
N GLY A 170 13.63 -1.31 14.33
CA GLY A 170 14.96 -1.87 14.13
C GLY A 170 15.59 -1.39 12.83
N THR A 171 15.89 -2.33 11.93
CA THR A 171 16.43 -2.04 10.58
C THR A 171 15.34 -1.87 9.52
N VAL A 172 14.08 -2.15 9.87
CA VAL A 172 12.95 -2.03 8.96
C VAL A 172 12.48 -0.58 8.92
N GLN A 173 12.38 -0.01 7.74
CA GLN A 173 11.80 1.31 7.49
C GLN A 173 10.86 1.19 6.29
N VAL A 174 9.59 1.53 6.50
CA VAL A 174 8.54 1.43 5.48
C VAL A 174 7.70 2.70 5.52
N ASP A 175 7.40 3.22 4.35
CA ASP A 175 6.50 4.36 4.23
C ASP A 175 5.05 3.86 4.20
N LYS A 176 4.16 4.60 4.87
CA LYS A 176 2.76 4.26 5.07
C LYS A 176 1.89 5.47 4.77
N LYS A 177 0.68 5.22 4.31
CA LYS A 177 -0.35 6.23 4.12
C LYS A 177 -1.35 6.19 5.27
N VAL A 178 -1.70 7.34 5.82
CA VAL A 178 -2.79 7.48 6.80
C VAL A 178 -4.12 7.27 6.08
N LEU A 179 -4.65 6.05 6.19
CA LEU A 179 -5.85 5.63 5.44
C LEU A 179 -7.14 6.02 6.14
N GLN A 180 -7.18 5.81 7.46
CA GLN A 180 -8.38 6.08 8.25
C GLN A 180 -8.01 6.60 9.63
N VAL A 181 -8.81 7.53 10.11
CA VAL A 181 -8.71 8.04 11.49
C VAL A 181 -10.07 7.97 12.14
N THR A 182 -10.12 7.31 13.30
CA THR A 182 -11.33 7.19 14.11
C THR A 182 -11.12 7.95 15.41
N VAL A 183 -11.97 8.96 15.66
CA VAL A 183 -11.95 9.75 16.87
C VAL A 183 -13.16 9.37 17.73
N ASN A 184 -12.91 8.78 18.88
CA ASN A 184 -13.93 8.44 19.87
C ASN A 184 -13.89 9.44 21.01
N VAL A 185 -14.99 10.16 21.21
CA VAL A 185 -15.12 11.13 22.31
C VAL A 185 -16.11 10.56 23.32
N ALA A 186 -15.63 10.30 24.53
CA ALA A 186 -16.45 9.83 25.64
C ALA A 186 -16.56 10.93 26.71
N ALA A 187 -17.78 11.15 27.21
CA ALA A 187 -17.99 12.03 28.35
C ALA A 187 -17.45 11.36 29.63
N GLN A 188 -16.58 12.05 30.35
CA GLN A 188 -16.13 11.66 31.68
C GLN A 188 -16.93 12.43 32.74
N GLY A 189 -17.33 11.77 33.83
CA GLY A 189 -18.06 12.42 34.92
C GLY A 189 -17.41 13.70 35.37
N GLN A 190 -18.21 14.73 35.76
CA GLN A 190 -17.79 16.08 36.13
C GLN A 190 -17.33 17.00 34.94
N GLY A 191 -17.84 16.77 33.70
CA GLY A 191 -17.62 17.69 32.59
C GLY A 191 -16.30 17.50 31.84
N GLY A 192 -15.57 16.43 32.14
CA GLY A 192 -14.40 16.03 31.35
C GLY A 192 -14.81 15.29 30.07
N GLN A 193 -13.96 15.34 29.04
CA GLN A 193 -14.05 14.52 27.84
C GLN A 193 -12.76 13.73 27.69
N ILE A 194 -12.87 12.46 27.32
CA ILE A 194 -11.74 11.65 26.88
C ILE A 194 -11.85 11.49 25.38
N GLU A 195 -10.81 11.90 24.68
CA GLU A 195 -10.67 11.70 23.26
C GLU A 195 -9.68 10.55 23.00
N ASN A 196 -10.12 9.55 22.27
CA ASN A 196 -9.28 8.43 21.83
C ASN A 196 -9.19 8.44 20.30
N ILE A 197 -7.97 8.60 19.79
CA ILE A 197 -7.70 8.67 18.36
C ILE A 197 -7.02 7.37 17.93
N SER A 198 -7.68 6.62 17.04
CA SER A 198 -7.14 5.43 16.39
C SER A 198 -6.86 5.73 14.93
N VAL A 199 -5.68 5.32 14.46
CA VAL A 199 -5.19 5.59 13.10
C VAL A 199 -4.89 4.27 12.40
N GLU A 200 -5.47 4.07 11.23
CA GLU A 200 -5.15 2.96 10.35
C GLU A 200 -4.20 3.42 9.24
N LEU A 201 -3.17 2.61 9.01
CA LEU A 201 -2.14 2.87 8.01
C LEU A 201 -2.21 1.79 6.92
N ALA A 202 -2.02 2.20 5.68
CA ALA A 202 -1.89 1.31 4.52
C ALA A 202 -0.46 1.34 3.97
N ASP A 203 -0.08 0.30 3.26
CA ASP A 203 1.14 0.28 2.45
C ASP A 203 0.99 1.26 1.27
N VAL A 204 2.10 1.83 0.81
CA VAL A 204 2.19 2.80 -0.29
C VAL A 204 2.63 2.10 -1.56
#